data_7cb750cd46ea2192143a94652f1d94e5
#
_entry.id   7cb750cd46ea2192143a94652f1d94e5
#
_cell.length_a   1.000
_cell.length_b   1.000
_cell.length_c   1.000
_cell.angle_alpha   90.00
_cell.angle_beta   90.00
_cell.angle_gamma   90.00
#
_symmetry.space_group_name_H-M   'P 1'
#
loop_
_entity.id
_entity.type
_entity.pdbx_description
1 polymer ?
#
loop_
_entity_poly.entity_id
_entity_poly.type
_entity_poly.pdbx_seq_one_letter_code
_entity_poly.pdbx_strand_id
1 'polypeptide(L)'
;MRLLLLGATGLVGSHVMDHAIADERIDEVIAPVRRALPARPGLVSPQVDFERLPDDPSCWQADAAICALGTTMKKAGSREAFRRVDHGYVLEAARLAHRHGVRTFVLNSAMGADPGSRFFYSRVKGELERDLQQVGFDSLTLVRPGLIGGEREEFRLGEHVATLVLGALGPVLPRKWRINPAGRIAAVMIEAAVAGKPGVASIESSAI
;
A
#
# COMPACT_ATOMS: atom_id res chain seq x y z
N MET A 1 2.68 4.74 -18.87
CA MET A 1 2.16 5.65 -17.82
C MET A 1 3.20 5.86 -16.73
N ARG A 2 3.15 6.99 -16.01
CA ARG A 2 3.98 7.24 -14.81
C ARG A 2 3.22 6.78 -13.57
N LEU A 3 3.89 6.01 -12.71
CA LEU A 3 3.31 5.44 -11.48
C LEU A 3 3.98 6.03 -10.23
N LEU A 4 3.20 6.64 -9.35
CA LEU A 4 3.66 7.05 -8.02
C LEU A 4 3.54 5.86 -7.05
N LEU A 5 4.64 5.50 -6.37
CA LEU A 5 4.67 4.40 -5.41
C LEU A 5 5.08 4.88 -4.01
N LEU A 6 4.13 4.89 -3.09
CA LEU A 6 4.38 5.16 -1.68
C LEU A 6 4.68 3.86 -0.93
N GLY A 7 5.78 3.83 -0.19
CA GLY A 7 6.16 2.64 0.59
C GLY A 7 6.97 1.59 -0.19
N ALA A 8 7.72 1.98 -1.21
CA ALA A 8 8.53 1.12 -2.09
C ALA A 8 9.49 0.16 -1.35
N THR A 9 9.92 0.50 -0.14
CA THR A 9 10.85 -0.33 0.68
C THR A 9 10.15 -1.32 1.61
N GLY A 10 8.81 -1.33 1.62
CA GLY A 10 8.02 -2.29 2.39
C GLY A 10 7.86 -3.62 1.68
N LEU A 11 7.35 -4.65 2.38
CA LEU A 11 7.18 -6.00 1.83
C LEU A 11 6.33 -5.99 0.54
N VAL A 12 5.14 -5.41 0.56
CA VAL A 12 4.29 -5.32 -0.64
C VAL A 12 4.86 -4.30 -1.62
N GLY A 13 5.35 -3.15 -1.12
CA GLY A 13 5.87 -2.08 -1.98
C GLY A 13 7.09 -2.47 -2.81
N SER A 14 7.98 -3.33 -2.29
CA SER A 14 9.12 -3.85 -3.08
C SER A 14 8.65 -4.72 -4.24
N HIS A 15 7.67 -5.60 -4.03
CA HIS A 15 7.06 -6.37 -5.12
C HIS A 15 6.32 -5.47 -6.13
N VAL A 16 5.61 -4.42 -5.65
CA VAL A 16 4.99 -3.44 -6.58
C VAL A 16 6.07 -2.77 -7.43
N MET A 17 7.17 -2.32 -6.82
CA MET A 17 8.26 -1.68 -7.53
C MET A 17 8.87 -2.59 -8.59
N ASP A 18 9.16 -3.85 -8.24
CA ASP A 18 9.76 -4.81 -9.17
C ASP A 18 8.82 -5.16 -10.33
N HIS A 19 7.54 -5.39 -10.04
CA HIS A 19 6.54 -5.66 -11.08
C HIS A 19 6.30 -4.42 -11.96
N ALA A 20 6.23 -3.21 -11.38
CA ALA A 20 5.97 -1.99 -12.12
C ALA A 20 7.13 -1.65 -13.08
N ILE A 21 8.39 -1.83 -12.67
CA ILE A 21 9.56 -1.62 -13.55
C ILE A 21 9.59 -2.63 -14.70
N ALA A 22 9.06 -3.83 -14.51
CA ALA A 22 9.01 -4.87 -15.53
C ALA A 22 7.77 -4.81 -16.43
N ASP A 23 6.81 -3.94 -16.14
CA ASP A 23 5.54 -3.82 -16.88
C ASP A 23 5.66 -2.78 -17.98
N GLU A 24 5.54 -3.20 -19.25
CA GLU A 24 5.65 -2.34 -20.44
C GLU A 24 4.60 -1.21 -20.48
N ARG A 25 3.53 -1.28 -19.70
CA ARG A 25 2.51 -0.24 -19.58
C ARG A 25 2.95 0.92 -18.69
N ILE A 26 4.07 0.73 -17.91
CA ILE A 26 4.59 1.70 -16.95
C ILE A 26 5.96 2.18 -17.43
N ASP A 27 6.05 3.43 -17.84
CA ASP A 27 7.26 4.04 -18.38
C ASP A 27 8.24 4.45 -17.27
N GLU A 28 7.70 4.88 -16.12
CA GLU A 28 8.47 5.40 -15.00
C GLU A 28 7.75 5.15 -13.66
N VAL A 29 8.51 4.76 -12.65
CA VAL A 29 8.06 4.66 -11.26
C VAL A 29 8.69 5.80 -10.46
N ILE A 30 7.86 6.64 -9.83
CA ILE A 30 8.29 7.69 -8.91
C ILE A 30 8.05 7.15 -7.49
N ALA A 31 9.12 6.97 -6.73
CA ALA A 31 9.05 6.41 -5.39
C ALA A 31 9.66 7.36 -4.35
N PRO A 32 8.88 8.29 -3.75
CA PRO A 32 9.36 9.10 -2.64
C PRO A 32 9.76 8.24 -1.45
N VAL A 33 10.98 8.40 -0.97
CA VAL A 33 11.58 7.55 0.07
C VAL A 33 12.29 8.36 1.14
N ARG A 34 12.44 7.78 2.34
CA ARG A 34 13.20 8.39 3.43
C ARG A 34 14.72 8.23 3.28
N ARG A 35 15.16 7.21 2.56
CA ARG A 35 16.56 6.89 2.28
C ARG A 35 16.70 6.55 0.83
N ALA A 36 17.75 7.05 0.20
CA ALA A 36 18.02 6.80 -1.20
C ALA A 36 18.01 5.30 -1.55
N LEU A 37 17.39 4.98 -2.66
CA LEU A 37 17.40 3.63 -3.24
C LEU A 37 18.56 3.53 -4.25
N PRO A 38 19.08 2.32 -4.50
CA PRO A 38 19.98 2.10 -5.62
C PRO A 38 19.34 2.55 -6.93
N ALA A 39 20.14 3.19 -7.79
CA ALA A 39 19.68 3.61 -9.11
C ALA A 39 19.25 2.39 -9.95
N ARG A 40 18.09 2.48 -10.57
CA ARG A 40 17.53 1.45 -11.48
C ARG A 40 16.91 2.15 -12.69
N PRO A 41 17.05 1.61 -13.91
CA PRO A 41 16.31 2.10 -15.06
C PRO A 41 14.80 2.14 -14.77
N GLY A 42 14.12 3.21 -15.17
CA GLY A 42 12.68 3.38 -14.95
C GLY A 42 12.29 3.77 -13.51
N LEU A 43 13.23 4.00 -12.60
CA LEU A 43 12.97 4.39 -11.21
C LEU A 43 13.53 5.78 -10.90
N VAL A 44 12.66 6.67 -10.46
CA VAL A 44 12.99 7.97 -9.84
C VAL A 44 12.63 7.90 -8.36
N SER A 45 13.62 8.07 -7.48
CA SER A 45 13.40 7.90 -6.03
C SER A 45 13.81 9.16 -5.25
N PRO A 46 12.97 10.24 -5.26
CA PRO A 46 13.28 11.44 -4.51
C PRO A 46 13.31 11.16 -3.02
N GLN A 47 14.33 11.70 -2.34
CA GLN A 47 14.41 11.60 -0.90
C GLN A 47 13.55 12.69 -0.25
N VAL A 48 12.61 12.29 0.60
CA VAL A 48 11.67 13.18 1.27
C VAL A 48 11.58 12.92 2.76
N ASP A 49 11.22 13.95 3.52
CA ASP A 49 10.83 13.84 4.91
C ASP A 49 9.30 13.72 5.01
N PHE A 50 8.80 12.58 5.50
CA PHE A 50 7.37 12.35 5.66
C PHE A 50 6.72 13.19 6.77
N GLU A 51 7.51 13.79 7.66
CA GLU A 51 7.00 14.79 8.62
C GLU A 51 6.73 16.14 7.94
N ARG A 52 7.39 16.39 6.79
CA ARG A 52 7.29 17.63 6.04
C ARG A 52 7.45 17.37 4.56
N LEU A 53 6.41 16.82 3.96
CA LEU A 53 6.41 16.50 2.53
C LEU A 53 6.58 17.78 1.67
N PRO A 54 7.48 17.76 0.66
CA PRO A 54 7.65 18.90 -0.24
C PRO A 54 6.44 19.01 -1.18
N ASP A 55 6.00 20.22 -1.47
CA ASP A 55 5.00 20.49 -2.51
C ASP A 55 5.71 20.69 -3.86
N ASP A 56 6.36 19.62 -4.34
CA ASP A 56 7.18 19.60 -5.55
C ASP A 56 6.60 18.62 -6.57
N PRO A 57 6.22 19.08 -7.78
CA PRO A 57 5.68 18.22 -8.84
C PRO A 57 6.56 17.02 -9.17
N SER A 58 7.89 17.13 -9.06
CA SER A 58 8.82 16.04 -9.33
C SER A 58 8.63 14.82 -8.42
N CYS A 59 8.04 15.04 -7.24
CA CYS A 59 7.74 13.98 -6.27
C CYS A 59 6.36 13.34 -6.45
N TRP A 60 5.40 14.06 -7.08
CA TRP A 60 3.98 13.70 -6.99
C TRP A 60 3.27 13.57 -8.33
N GLN A 61 3.79 14.18 -9.40
CA GLN A 61 3.12 14.19 -10.71
C GLN A 61 3.22 12.82 -11.38
N ALA A 62 2.09 12.10 -11.44
CA ALA A 62 1.96 10.78 -12.05
C ALA A 62 0.54 10.59 -12.58
N ASP A 63 0.32 9.53 -13.40
CA ASP A 63 -1.00 9.16 -13.92
C ASP A 63 -1.81 8.40 -12.88
N ALA A 64 -1.14 7.54 -12.09
CA ALA A 64 -1.75 6.79 -11.02
C ALA A 64 -0.81 6.69 -9.81
N ALA A 65 -1.38 6.42 -8.62
CA ALA A 65 -0.64 6.18 -7.40
C ALA A 65 -1.01 4.84 -6.76
N ILE A 66 0.01 4.12 -6.30
CA ILE A 66 -0.12 2.95 -5.43
C ILE A 66 0.47 3.29 -4.07
N CYS A 67 -0.29 3.06 -3.00
CA CYS A 67 0.16 3.25 -1.65
C CYS A 67 0.24 1.92 -0.89
N ALA A 68 1.46 1.44 -0.67
CA ALA A 68 1.82 0.36 0.23
C ALA A 68 2.55 0.86 1.49
N LEU A 69 2.47 2.17 1.76
CA LEU A 69 3.05 2.79 2.95
C LEU A 69 2.27 2.36 4.19
N GLY A 70 2.98 1.90 5.21
CA GLY A 70 2.43 1.52 6.49
C GLY A 70 3.50 1.01 7.44
N THR A 71 3.11 0.80 8.69
CA THR A 71 3.98 0.26 9.72
C THR A 71 3.27 -0.83 10.52
N THR A 72 3.94 -1.41 11.50
CA THR A 72 3.33 -2.30 12.48
C THR A 72 3.32 -1.62 13.85
N MET A 73 2.39 -2.02 14.73
CA MET A 73 2.38 -1.49 16.11
C MET A 73 3.74 -1.65 16.81
N LYS A 74 4.43 -2.77 16.54
CA LYS A 74 5.76 -3.03 17.11
C LYS A 74 6.81 -2.03 16.58
N LYS A 75 6.82 -1.73 15.26
CA LYS A 75 7.77 -0.78 14.66
C LYS A 75 7.44 0.66 15.02
N ALA A 76 6.17 0.98 15.14
CA ALA A 76 5.72 2.31 15.54
C ALA A 76 6.02 2.64 17.00
N GLY A 77 5.96 1.65 17.88
CA GLY A 77 6.22 1.80 19.33
C GLY A 77 5.05 2.43 20.12
N SER A 78 4.20 3.24 19.48
CA SER A 78 3.00 3.82 20.10
C SER A 78 1.82 3.87 19.14
N ARG A 79 0.61 4.06 19.68
CA ARG A 79 -0.61 4.25 18.88
C ARG A 79 -0.57 5.55 18.08
N GLU A 80 -0.02 6.59 18.64
CA GLU A 80 0.13 7.92 18.01
C GLU A 80 1.08 7.82 16.82
N ALA A 81 2.24 7.18 16.99
CA ALA A 81 3.21 6.96 15.92
C ALA A 81 2.65 6.04 14.82
N PHE A 82 1.90 4.99 15.20
CA PHE A 82 1.20 4.15 14.23
C PHE A 82 0.20 4.96 13.40
N ARG A 83 -0.69 5.73 14.05
CA ARG A 83 -1.69 6.57 13.39
C ARG A 83 -1.03 7.60 12.47
N ARG A 84 0.07 8.21 12.92
CA ARG A 84 0.83 9.18 12.12
C ARG A 84 1.30 8.57 10.80
N VAL A 85 1.87 7.37 10.82
CA VAL A 85 2.37 6.70 9.62
C VAL A 85 1.25 6.13 8.76
N ASP A 86 0.35 5.33 9.36
CA ASP A 86 -0.66 4.55 8.64
C ASP A 86 -1.90 5.36 8.22
N HIS A 87 -2.04 6.58 8.73
CA HIS A 87 -3.11 7.49 8.36
C HIS A 87 -2.55 8.85 7.91
N GLY A 88 -1.84 9.57 8.78
CA GLY A 88 -1.41 10.95 8.55
C GLY A 88 -0.56 11.09 7.30
N TYR A 89 0.56 10.37 7.21
CA TYR A 89 1.46 10.46 6.05
C TYR A 89 0.80 9.98 4.75
N VAL A 90 -0.01 8.92 4.83
CA VAL A 90 -0.71 8.40 3.65
C VAL A 90 -1.70 9.43 3.12
N LEU A 91 -2.51 10.03 4.00
CA LEU A 91 -3.53 11.01 3.60
C LEU A 91 -2.89 12.29 3.04
N GLU A 92 -1.80 12.77 3.66
CA GLU A 92 -1.09 13.96 3.17
C GLU A 92 -0.46 13.71 1.80
N ALA A 93 0.23 12.57 1.63
CA ALA A 93 0.80 12.18 0.35
C ALA A 93 -0.28 12.00 -0.74
N ALA A 94 -1.44 11.43 -0.38
CA ALA A 94 -2.57 11.30 -1.30
C ALA A 94 -3.12 12.66 -1.75
N ARG A 95 -3.24 13.63 -0.83
CA ARG A 95 -3.67 15.00 -1.14
C ARG A 95 -2.68 15.71 -2.07
N LEU A 96 -1.38 15.56 -1.81
CA LEU A 96 -0.34 16.11 -2.69
C LEU A 96 -0.41 15.47 -4.08
N ALA A 97 -0.46 14.14 -4.16
CA ALA A 97 -0.60 13.42 -5.43
C ALA A 97 -1.83 13.90 -6.23
N HIS A 98 -3.00 14.02 -5.57
CA HIS A 98 -4.22 14.51 -6.21
C HIS A 98 -4.07 15.96 -6.70
N ARG A 99 -3.46 16.84 -5.89
CA ARG A 99 -3.18 18.25 -6.26
C ARG A 99 -2.28 18.34 -7.49
N HIS A 100 -1.32 17.41 -7.62
CA HIS A 100 -0.41 17.34 -8.77
C HIS A 100 -0.95 16.48 -9.93
N GLY A 101 -2.26 16.21 -9.95
CA GLY A 101 -2.94 15.65 -11.11
C GLY A 101 -3.16 14.14 -11.11
N VAL A 102 -2.74 13.42 -10.07
CA VAL A 102 -3.06 11.98 -9.94
C VAL A 102 -4.57 11.81 -9.80
N ARG A 103 -5.17 11.00 -10.68
CA ARG A 103 -6.61 10.73 -10.69
C ARG A 103 -6.97 9.32 -10.22
N THR A 104 -6.04 8.39 -10.28
CA THR A 104 -6.21 7.00 -9.84
C THR A 104 -5.37 6.74 -8.61
N PHE A 105 -6.00 6.25 -7.53
CA PHE A 105 -5.31 5.90 -6.29
C PHE A 105 -5.66 4.49 -5.83
N VAL A 106 -4.66 3.66 -5.55
CA VAL A 106 -4.80 2.30 -5.05
C VAL A 106 -4.16 2.18 -3.68
N LEU A 107 -4.96 1.87 -2.67
CA LEU A 107 -4.49 1.71 -1.29
C LEU A 107 -4.33 0.23 -0.93
N ASN A 108 -3.16 -0.16 -0.41
CA ASN A 108 -3.01 -1.38 0.36
C ASN A 108 -3.57 -1.17 1.77
N SER A 109 -4.84 -1.49 1.95
CA SER A 109 -5.56 -1.40 3.21
C SER A 109 -5.44 -2.70 4.03
N ALA A 110 -6.48 -3.13 4.69
CA ALA A 110 -6.51 -4.38 5.44
C ALA A 110 -7.92 -4.96 5.52
N MET A 111 -8.02 -6.27 5.57
CA MET A 111 -9.26 -6.96 5.91
C MET A 111 -9.79 -6.45 7.26
N GLY A 112 -11.09 -6.15 7.31
CA GLY A 112 -11.75 -5.62 8.51
C GLY A 112 -11.46 -4.14 8.80
N ALA A 113 -10.97 -3.37 7.82
CA ALA A 113 -10.91 -1.90 7.92
C ALA A 113 -12.32 -1.34 8.11
N ASP A 114 -12.54 -0.67 9.25
CA ASP A 114 -13.84 -0.12 9.64
C ASP A 114 -13.62 1.06 10.59
N PRO A 115 -14.08 2.28 10.27
CA PRO A 115 -13.91 3.46 11.12
C PRO A 115 -14.64 3.33 12.47
N GLY A 116 -15.68 2.47 12.57
CA GLY A 116 -16.40 2.16 13.79
C GLY A 116 -15.81 1.03 14.64
N SER A 117 -14.72 0.40 14.19
CA SER A 117 -14.14 -0.77 14.85
C SER A 117 -13.66 -0.46 16.28
N ARG A 118 -13.90 -1.39 17.21
CA ARG A 118 -13.29 -1.37 18.56
C ARG A 118 -11.79 -1.66 18.53
N PHE A 119 -11.30 -2.36 17.50
CA PHE A 119 -9.90 -2.66 17.32
C PHE A 119 -9.18 -1.47 16.70
N PHE A 120 -8.18 -0.96 17.40
CA PHE A 120 -7.44 0.25 17.02
C PHE A 120 -6.88 0.19 15.60
N TYR A 121 -6.26 -0.93 15.21
CA TYR A 121 -5.71 -1.13 13.86
C TYR A 121 -6.78 -1.00 12.78
N SER A 122 -7.87 -1.77 12.90
CA SER A 122 -8.98 -1.76 11.94
C SER A 122 -9.64 -0.40 11.84
N ARG A 123 -9.77 0.29 12.99
CA ARG A 123 -10.33 1.64 13.02
C ARG A 123 -9.45 2.64 12.27
N VAL A 124 -8.12 2.65 12.49
CA VAL A 124 -7.20 3.56 11.79
C VAL A 124 -7.24 3.31 10.28
N LYS A 125 -7.26 2.04 9.84
CA LYS A 125 -7.39 1.69 8.43
C LYS A 125 -8.73 2.14 7.84
N GLY A 126 -9.82 1.92 8.55
CA GLY A 126 -11.15 2.38 8.13
C GLY A 126 -11.29 3.90 8.07
N GLU A 127 -10.72 4.61 9.03
CA GLU A 127 -10.66 6.07 9.03
C GLU A 127 -9.88 6.59 7.82
N LEU A 128 -8.73 5.98 7.49
CA LEU A 128 -7.97 6.32 6.29
C LEU A 128 -8.78 6.08 5.01
N GLU A 129 -9.44 4.93 4.88
CA GLU A 129 -10.28 4.64 3.71
C GLU A 129 -11.40 5.67 3.53
N ARG A 130 -12.08 6.04 4.63
CA ARG A 130 -13.11 7.08 4.63
C ARG A 130 -12.55 8.43 4.20
N ASP A 131 -11.40 8.83 4.75
CA ASP A 131 -10.82 10.14 4.51
C ASP A 131 -10.23 10.25 3.09
N LEU A 132 -9.73 9.14 2.52
CA LEU A 132 -9.30 9.08 1.12
C LEU A 132 -10.46 9.27 0.13
N GLN A 133 -11.66 8.80 0.46
CA GLN A 133 -12.85 9.04 -0.37
C GLN A 133 -13.20 10.54 -0.46
N GLN A 134 -12.78 11.35 0.51
CA GLN A 134 -12.97 12.80 0.50
C GLN A 134 -11.89 13.56 -0.29
N VAL A 135 -10.81 12.91 -0.71
CA VAL A 135 -9.75 13.55 -1.51
C VAL A 135 -10.24 13.87 -2.92
N GLY A 136 -11.12 13.03 -3.49
CA GLY A 136 -11.76 13.30 -4.78
C GLY A 136 -11.07 12.64 -5.98
N PHE A 137 -10.40 11.51 -5.80
CA PHE A 137 -9.87 10.71 -6.90
C PHE A 137 -10.98 10.22 -7.82
N ASP A 138 -10.76 10.26 -9.13
CA ASP A 138 -11.71 9.72 -10.11
C ASP A 138 -11.85 8.19 -9.97
N SER A 139 -10.75 7.52 -9.60
CA SER A 139 -10.68 6.09 -9.31
C SER A 139 -9.98 5.85 -7.97
N LEU A 140 -10.66 5.23 -7.01
CA LEU A 140 -10.10 4.82 -5.73
C LEU A 140 -10.31 3.33 -5.52
N THR A 141 -9.24 2.54 -5.46
CA THR A 141 -9.31 1.10 -5.18
C THR A 141 -8.72 0.79 -3.80
N LEU A 142 -9.51 0.14 -2.95
CA LEU A 142 -9.14 -0.30 -1.61
C LEU A 142 -8.84 -1.79 -1.63
N VAL A 143 -7.57 -2.17 -1.65
CA VAL A 143 -7.14 -3.58 -1.59
C VAL A 143 -7.05 -3.97 -0.13
N ARG A 144 -7.86 -4.94 0.30
CA ARG A 144 -8.02 -5.38 1.69
C ARG A 144 -7.49 -6.80 1.89
N PRO A 145 -6.16 -7.00 1.87
CA PRO A 145 -5.59 -8.32 2.13
C PRO A 145 -5.88 -8.78 3.56
N GLY A 146 -5.90 -10.11 3.73
CA GLY A 146 -5.89 -10.77 5.03
C GLY A 146 -4.47 -10.79 5.62
N LEU A 147 -4.02 -11.98 6.02
CA LEU A 147 -2.63 -12.16 6.46
C LEU A 147 -1.71 -12.08 5.23
N ILE A 148 -0.72 -11.19 5.30
CA ILE A 148 0.26 -11.00 4.23
C ILE A 148 1.42 -11.99 4.43
N GLY A 149 1.60 -12.90 3.47
CA GLY A 149 2.75 -13.81 3.42
C GLY A 149 3.90 -13.23 2.61
N GLY A 150 5.13 -13.50 3.04
CA GLY A 150 6.36 -13.11 2.36
C GLY A 150 7.55 -13.19 3.31
N GLU A 151 8.76 -13.30 2.75
CA GLU A 151 9.98 -13.26 3.53
C GLU A 151 10.22 -11.83 4.04
N ARG A 152 10.11 -11.65 5.36
CA ARG A 152 10.64 -10.48 6.06
C ARG A 152 11.87 -10.94 6.83
N GLU A 153 12.95 -10.19 6.73
CA GLU A 153 14.19 -10.44 7.52
C GLU A 153 13.96 -10.49 9.06
N GLU A 154 12.75 -10.17 9.53
CA GLU A 154 12.40 -10.13 10.97
C GLU A 154 11.28 -11.12 11.33
N PHE A 155 11.29 -12.37 10.81
CA PHE A 155 10.36 -13.40 11.27
C PHE A 155 10.76 -13.96 12.64
N ARG A 156 9.87 -13.86 13.62
CA ARG A 156 10.01 -14.51 14.93
C ARG A 156 9.55 -15.97 14.86
N LEU A 157 10.24 -16.84 15.63
CA LEU A 157 9.96 -18.28 15.77
C LEU A 157 8.48 -18.61 16.02
N GLY A 158 7.72 -17.78 16.76
CA GLY A 158 6.30 -18.00 17.03
C GLY A 158 5.37 -17.73 15.84
N GLU A 159 5.73 -16.82 14.93
CA GLU A 159 4.94 -16.53 13.72
C GLU A 159 5.19 -17.57 12.63
N HIS A 160 6.36 -18.22 12.61
CA HIS A 160 6.65 -19.34 11.71
C HIS A 160 5.72 -20.53 11.97
N VAL A 161 5.45 -20.88 13.23
CA VAL A 161 4.56 -21.98 13.58
C VAL A 161 3.13 -21.64 13.14
N ALA A 162 2.65 -20.42 13.39
CA ALA A 162 1.34 -19.97 12.94
C ALA A 162 1.23 -19.94 11.41
N THR A 163 2.27 -19.46 10.72
CA THR A 163 2.29 -19.41 9.24
C THR A 163 2.37 -20.80 8.63
N LEU A 164 3.15 -21.73 9.21
CA LEU A 164 3.22 -23.11 8.78
C LEU A 164 1.89 -23.86 9.01
N VAL A 165 1.27 -23.67 10.17
CA VAL A 165 -0.02 -24.27 10.50
C VAL A 165 -1.13 -23.72 9.60
N LEU A 166 -1.19 -22.41 9.39
CA LEU A 166 -2.16 -21.79 8.51
C LEU A 166 -1.87 -22.11 7.03
N GLY A 167 -0.62 -22.28 6.64
CA GLY A 167 -0.23 -22.73 5.30
C GLY A 167 -0.64 -24.19 5.05
N ALA A 168 -0.41 -25.08 6.02
CA ALA A 168 -0.81 -26.50 5.92
C ALA A 168 -2.34 -26.67 5.93
N LEU A 169 -3.07 -25.82 6.66
CA LEU A 169 -4.53 -25.81 6.71
C LEU A 169 -5.15 -24.98 5.55
N GLY A 170 -4.31 -24.32 4.75
CA GLY A 170 -4.73 -23.41 3.65
C GLY A 170 -5.85 -23.98 2.76
N PRO A 171 -5.81 -25.24 2.30
CA PRO A 171 -6.85 -25.82 1.47
C PRO A 171 -8.22 -25.93 2.17
N VAL A 172 -8.23 -26.05 3.50
CA VAL A 172 -9.43 -26.25 4.33
C VAL A 172 -9.97 -24.92 4.87
N LEU A 173 -9.13 -23.88 4.92
CA LEU A 173 -9.54 -22.56 5.39
C LEU A 173 -10.44 -21.84 4.38
N PRO A 174 -11.51 -21.17 4.84
CA PRO A 174 -12.25 -20.26 3.98
C PRO A 174 -11.30 -19.27 3.27
N ARG A 175 -11.53 -18.98 1.98
CA ARG A 175 -10.65 -18.13 1.16
C ARG A 175 -10.25 -16.82 1.85
N LYS A 176 -11.16 -16.21 2.59
CA LYS A 176 -10.92 -14.94 3.32
C LYS A 176 -9.86 -15.01 4.43
N TRP A 177 -9.53 -16.23 4.93
CA TRP A 177 -8.53 -16.45 5.98
C TRP A 177 -7.21 -17.00 5.43
N ARG A 178 -7.11 -17.19 4.13
CA ARG A 178 -5.87 -17.63 3.50
C ARG A 178 -4.83 -16.52 3.50
N ILE A 179 -3.58 -16.93 3.51
CA ILE A 179 -2.44 -16.00 3.38
C ILE A 179 -2.46 -15.43 1.97
N ASN A 180 -2.42 -14.11 1.85
CA ASN A 180 -2.24 -13.42 0.58
C ASN A 180 -0.73 -13.19 0.35
N PRO A 181 -0.09 -13.83 -0.66
CA PRO A 181 1.30 -13.58 -0.98
C PRO A 181 1.51 -12.12 -1.40
N ALA A 182 2.59 -11.49 -0.91
CA ALA A 182 2.88 -10.08 -1.19
C ALA A 182 2.97 -9.78 -2.70
N GLY A 183 3.54 -10.70 -3.49
CA GLY A 183 3.60 -10.56 -4.95
C GLY A 183 2.21 -10.58 -5.62
N ARG A 184 1.25 -11.37 -5.09
CA ARG A 184 -0.13 -11.35 -5.61
C ARG A 184 -0.85 -10.04 -5.27
N ILE A 185 -0.67 -9.55 -4.05
CA ILE A 185 -1.22 -8.24 -3.66
C ILE A 185 -0.66 -7.16 -4.61
N ALA A 186 0.66 -7.17 -4.86
CA ALA A 186 1.31 -6.24 -5.76
C ALA A 186 0.74 -6.30 -7.19
N ALA A 187 0.57 -7.50 -7.75
CA ALA A 187 -0.01 -7.68 -9.07
C ALA A 187 -1.44 -7.11 -9.16
N VAL A 188 -2.29 -7.41 -8.16
CA VAL A 188 -3.66 -6.88 -8.08
C VAL A 188 -3.66 -5.34 -7.99
N MET A 189 -2.73 -4.76 -7.23
CA MET A 189 -2.63 -3.30 -7.10
C MET A 189 -2.20 -2.64 -8.43
N ILE A 190 -1.27 -3.25 -9.17
CA ILE A 190 -0.84 -2.75 -10.48
C ILE A 190 -1.99 -2.81 -11.49
N GLU A 191 -2.69 -3.95 -11.58
CA GLU A 191 -3.84 -4.06 -12.47
C GLU A 191 -4.94 -3.04 -12.13
N ALA A 192 -5.19 -2.78 -10.85
CA ALA A 192 -6.13 -1.75 -10.43
C ALA A 192 -5.67 -0.33 -10.85
N ALA A 193 -4.37 -0.03 -10.71
CA ALA A 193 -3.81 1.27 -11.09
C ALA A 193 -3.85 1.49 -12.61
N VAL A 194 -3.49 0.47 -13.39
CA VAL A 194 -3.52 0.52 -14.85
C VAL A 194 -4.96 0.61 -15.39
N ALA A 195 -5.89 -0.13 -14.78
CA ALA A 195 -7.29 -0.13 -15.20
C ALA A 195 -8.01 1.19 -14.91
N GLY A 196 -7.66 1.90 -13.84
CA GLY A 196 -8.20 3.21 -13.47
C GLY A 196 -9.74 3.27 -13.46
N LYS A 197 -10.42 2.21 -13.01
CA LYS A 197 -11.89 2.12 -13.05
C LYS A 197 -12.53 3.22 -12.23
N PRO A 198 -13.41 4.06 -12.79
CA PRO A 198 -14.03 5.16 -12.08
C PRO A 198 -14.81 4.72 -10.84
N GLY A 199 -14.80 5.60 -9.82
CA GLY A 199 -15.51 5.41 -8.56
C GLY A 199 -14.67 4.73 -7.48
N VAL A 200 -15.34 4.30 -6.42
CA VAL A 200 -14.70 3.63 -5.27
C VAL A 200 -14.97 2.13 -5.36
N ALA A 201 -13.91 1.33 -5.36
CA ALA A 201 -13.99 -0.12 -5.38
C ALA A 201 -13.18 -0.74 -4.24
N SER A 202 -13.61 -1.92 -3.75
CA SER A 202 -12.85 -2.72 -2.78
C SER A 202 -12.52 -4.08 -3.37
N ILE A 203 -11.28 -4.54 -3.15
CA ILE A 203 -10.81 -5.88 -3.50
C ILE A 203 -10.52 -6.62 -2.20
N GLU A 204 -11.38 -7.56 -1.87
CA GLU A 204 -11.29 -8.31 -0.62
C GLU A 204 -10.25 -9.44 -0.70
N SER A 205 -9.75 -9.90 0.44
CA SER A 205 -8.75 -10.97 0.58
C SER A 205 -9.07 -12.23 -0.25
N SER A 206 -10.35 -12.56 -0.41
CA SER A 206 -10.78 -13.74 -1.17
C SER A 206 -10.62 -13.60 -2.69
N ALA A 207 -10.42 -12.39 -3.18
CA ALA A 207 -10.23 -12.07 -4.60
C ALA A 207 -8.75 -11.82 -4.96
N ILE A 208 -7.86 -11.87 -3.96
CA ILE A 208 -6.41 -11.78 -4.08
C ILE A 208 -5.84 -13.22 -4.16
#